data_92c2613bce65e2988e574fd427e5d4f7
#
_entry.id   92c2613bce65e2988e574fd427e5d4f7
#
_cell.length_a   1.000
_cell.length_b   1.000
_cell.length_c   1.000
_cell.angle_alpha   90.00
_cell.angle_beta   90.00
_cell.angle_gamma   90.00
#
_symmetry.space_group_name_H-M   'P 1'
#
loop_
_entity.id
_entity.type
_entity.pdbx_description
1 polymer ?
#
loop_
_entity_poly.entity_id
_entity_poly.type
_entity_poly.pdbx_seq_one_letter_code
_entity_poly.pdbx_strand_id
1 'polypeptide(L)'
;MAQVEIIGVRDQSTVELVEKLLNKKTKLVVDPTLLIPFSYYPVPNKRIISEKYMLIYSYDISKEHIEWIKRYAHEKKLKTVAVCMQHGWCDKNICVSPLEFLSLIRDAECVYTTTFHGSIFTFLQHKRCYVDIKSKKVKDLLAWTGMTNQVNRVNCTYERFIKILDIQPNYNLFEENLLIRRKQSSSIYQEILTKIEKMQESGKRNDLYMS
;
A
#
# COMPACT_ATOMS: atom_id res chain seq x y z
N MET A 1 -12.40 18.30 -18.26
CA MET A 1 -12.69 16.87 -17.99
C MET A 1 -13.74 16.24 -18.93
N ALA A 2 -14.54 17.01 -19.65
CA ALA A 2 -15.56 16.44 -20.58
C ALA A 2 -14.97 15.65 -21.77
N GLN A 3 -13.71 15.86 -22.12
CA GLN A 3 -13.03 15.24 -23.27
C GLN A 3 -12.23 13.95 -22.93
N VAL A 4 -12.12 13.57 -21.66
CA VAL A 4 -11.40 12.34 -21.29
C VAL A 4 -12.24 11.12 -21.66
N GLU A 5 -11.73 10.26 -22.53
CA GLU A 5 -12.41 9.04 -22.99
C GLU A 5 -12.32 7.87 -22.01
N ILE A 6 -11.19 7.69 -21.38
CA ILE A 6 -10.93 6.59 -20.43
C ILE A 6 -10.44 7.17 -19.12
N ILE A 7 -11.12 6.80 -18.05
CA ILE A 7 -10.75 7.19 -16.68
C ILE A 7 -10.38 5.93 -15.92
N GLY A 8 -9.09 5.79 -15.59
CA GLY A 8 -8.58 4.71 -14.72
C GLY A 8 -8.55 5.17 -13.26
N VAL A 9 -9.08 4.37 -12.36
CA VAL A 9 -9.07 4.62 -10.91
C VAL A 9 -8.60 3.38 -10.17
N ARG A 10 -7.98 3.56 -9.00
CA ARG A 10 -7.29 2.47 -8.28
C ARG A 10 -8.07 1.83 -7.15
N ASP A 11 -9.20 2.40 -6.76
CA ASP A 11 -10.03 1.90 -5.68
C ASP A 11 -11.51 2.06 -5.98
N GLN A 12 -12.34 1.20 -5.39
CA GLN A 12 -13.78 1.15 -5.64
C GLN A 12 -14.50 2.42 -5.18
N SER A 13 -14.05 3.01 -4.09
CA SER A 13 -14.66 4.25 -3.59
C SER A 13 -14.45 5.43 -4.54
N THR A 14 -13.34 5.45 -5.27
CA THR A 14 -13.09 6.44 -6.32
C THR A 14 -13.92 6.14 -7.59
N VAL A 15 -14.17 4.87 -7.94
CA VAL A 15 -15.11 4.48 -9.02
C VAL A 15 -16.47 5.14 -8.76
N GLU A 16 -17.06 4.85 -7.60
CA GLU A 16 -18.39 5.36 -7.24
C GLU A 16 -18.47 6.90 -7.28
N LEU A 17 -17.44 7.56 -6.77
CA LEU A 17 -17.38 9.02 -6.76
C LEU A 17 -17.32 9.60 -8.18
N VAL A 18 -16.41 9.11 -9.00
CA VAL A 18 -16.17 9.64 -10.36
C VAL A 18 -17.35 9.35 -11.28
N GLU A 19 -17.94 8.16 -11.22
CA GLU A 19 -19.11 7.81 -12.01
C GLU A 19 -20.32 8.67 -11.63
N LYS A 20 -20.51 8.93 -10.33
CA LYS A 20 -21.55 9.83 -9.85
C LYS A 20 -21.37 11.29 -10.31
N LEU A 21 -20.12 11.80 -10.27
CA LEU A 21 -19.83 13.20 -10.60
C LEU A 21 -19.82 13.48 -12.10
N LEU A 22 -19.32 12.54 -12.90
CA LEU A 22 -19.10 12.74 -14.34
C LEU A 22 -20.11 12.02 -15.22
N ASN A 23 -20.96 11.18 -14.66
CA ASN A 23 -21.87 10.27 -15.40
C ASN A 23 -21.11 9.46 -16.49
N LYS A 24 -19.88 9.05 -16.20
CA LYS A 24 -18.99 8.28 -17.08
C LYS A 24 -18.52 7.03 -16.37
N LYS A 25 -18.47 5.91 -17.12
CA LYS A 25 -17.88 4.68 -16.60
C LYS A 25 -16.37 4.84 -16.40
N THR A 26 -15.88 4.28 -15.32
CA THR A 26 -14.45 4.22 -15.01
C THR A 26 -13.92 2.80 -15.17
N LYS A 27 -12.61 2.69 -15.30
CA LYS A 27 -11.88 1.40 -15.31
C LYS A 27 -11.07 1.26 -14.04
N LEU A 28 -11.27 0.16 -13.32
CA LEU A 28 -10.51 -0.13 -12.11
C LEU A 28 -9.15 -0.72 -12.48
N VAL A 29 -8.08 -0.02 -12.13
CA VAL A 29 -6.69 -0.43 -12.34
C VAL A 29 -5.97 -0.56 -11.01
N VAL A 30 -4.86 -1.31 -10.95
CA VAL A 30 -4.01 -1.33 -9.75
C VAL A 30 -3.28 -0.01 -9.60
N ASP A 31 -2.89 0.30 -8.35
CA ASP A 31 -1.95 1.39 -8.10
C ASP A 31 -0.65 1.15 -8.90
N PRO A 32 -0.02 2.17 -9.49
CA PRO A 32 1.22 2.01 -10.25
C PRO A 32 2.32 1.23 -9.51
N THR A 33 2.38 1.37 -8.19
CA THR A 33 3.34 0.63 -7.35
C THR A 33 3.07 -0.88 -7.29
N LEU A 34 1.90 -1.34 -7.70
CA LEU A 34 1.53 -2.75 -7.79
C LEU A 34 1.64 -3.30 -9.22
N LEU A 35 1.83 -2.44 -10.22
CA LEU A 35 1.76 -2.84 -11.64
C LEU A 35 2.94 -3.70 -12.06
N ILE A 36 4.13 -3.42 -11.54
CA ILE A 36 5.35 -4.17 -11.84
C ILE A 36 5.73 -5.11 -10.68
N PRO A 37 6.43 -6.23 -10.94
CA PRO A 37 6.95 -7.09 -9.89
C PRO A 37 7.92 -6.35 -8.97
N PHE A 38 7.89 -6.68 -7.68
CA PHE A 38 8.75 -6.01 -6.68
C PHE A 38 10.25 -6.16 -6.98
N SER A 39 10.66 -7.24 -7.65
CA SER A 39 12.04 -7.48 -8.08
C SER A 39 12.63 -6.42 -9.00
N TYR A 40 11.79 -5.60 -9.64
CA TYR A 40 12.25 -4.48 -10.48
C TYR A 40 12.55 -3.19 -9.67
N TYR A 41 12.22 -3.15 -8.40
CA TYR A 41 12.58 -2.01 -7.56
C TYR A 41 14.06 -2.10 -7.17
N PRO A 42 14.87 -1.04 -7.40
CA PRO A 42 16.30 -1.03 -7.07
C PRO A 42 16.49 -0.78 -5.56
N VAL A 43 16.05 -1.73 -4.74
CA VAL A 43 16.12 -1.62 -3.29
C VAL A 43 17.58 -1.77 -2.84
N PRO A 44 18.14 -0.80 -2.07
CA PRO A 44 19.50 -0.92 -1.59
C PRO A 44 19.73 -2.15 -0.70
N ASN A 45 20.83 -2.86 -0.92
CA ASN A 45 21.17 -4.05 -0.11
C ASN A 45 21.67 -3.68 1.30
N LYS A 46 22.09 -2.43 1.51
CA LYS A 46 22.61 -1.97 2.79
C LYS A 46 21.53 -1.99 3.88
N ARG A 47 21.78 -2.69 4.98
CA ARG A 47 20.95 -2.63 6.18
C ARG A 47 21.15 -1.29 6.89
N ILE A 48 20.03 -0.59 7.16
CA ILE A 48 20.05 0.76 7.75
C ILE A 48 20.07 0.69 9.29
N ILE A 49 19.32 -0.26 9.85
CA ILE A 49 19.21 -0.49 11.29
C ILE A 49 19.79 -1.86 11.62
N SER A 50 20.77 -1.93 12.51
CA SER A 50 21.45 -3.18 12.89
C SER A 50 20.61 -4.04 13.82
N GLU A 51 19.87 -3.41 14.72
CA GLU A 51 19.03 -4.09 15.70
C GLU A 51 17.78 -4.71 15.05
N LYS A 52 17.15 -5.67 15.73
CA LYS A 52 15.81 -6.14 15.39
C LYS A 52 14.79 -5.06 15.72
N TYR A 53 13.85 -4.79 14.81
CA TYR A 53 12.90 -3.71 14.99
C TYR A 53 11.52 -4.00 14.41
N MET A 54 10.54 -3.30 14.98
CA MET A 54 9.22 -3.09 14.43
C MET A 54 9.20 -1.73 13.73
N LEU A 55 8.83 -1.71 12.45
CA LEU A 55 8.72 -0.48 11.67
C LEU A 55 7.35 0.15 11.87
N ILE A 56 7.33 1.45 12.12
CA ILE A 56 6.12 2.27 12.29
C ILE A 56 6.06 3.27 11.13
N TYR A 57 5.06 3.10 10.26
CA TYR A 57 4.78 4.06 9.19
C TYR A 57 3.33 4.49 9.26
N SER A 58 3.07 5.54 10.02
CA SER A 58 1.73 5.99 10.38
C SER A 58 1.67 7.49 10.61
N TYR A 59 0.56 8.12 10.20
CA TYR A 59 0.31 9.53 10.49
C TYR A 59 -0.28 9.73 11.88
N ASP A 60 -1.26 8.93 12.25
CA ASP A 60 -1.99 9.03 13.51
C ASP A 60 -2.19 7.64 14.12
N ILE A 61 -1.85 7.52 15.41
CA ILE A 61 -1.94 6.28 16.17
C ILE A 61 -2.68 6.59 17.47
N SER A 62 -3.70 5.81 17.79
CA SER A 62 -4.43 5.96 19.06
C SER A 62 -3.51 5.70 20.25
N LYS A 63 -3.77 6.33 21.39
CA LYS A 63 -3.02 6.10 22.63
C LYS A 63 -2.99 4.61 23.01
N GLU A 64 -4.10 3.92 22.83
CA GLU A 64 -4.22 2.50 23.08
C GLU A 64 -3.26 1.68 22.19
N HIS A 65 -3.23 1.95 20.88
CA HIS A 65 -2.30 1.26 19.97
C HIS A 65 -0.83 1.60 20.26
N ILE A 66 -0.52 2.82 20.70
CA ILE A 66 0.82 3.19 21.13
C ILE A 66 1.27 2.29 22.30
N GLU A 67 0.43 2.10 23.31
CA GLU A 67 0.76 1.24 24.44
C GLU A 67 0.89 -0.24 24.02
N TRP A 68 0.05 -0.71 23.10
CA TRP A 68 0.17 -2.07 22.55
C TRP A 68 1.46 -2.28 21.76
N ILE A 69 1.83 -1.31 20.93
CA ILE A 69 3.08 -1.35 20.16
C ILE A 69 4.29 -1.38 21.10
N LYS A 70 4.34 -0.49 22.09
CA LYS A 70 5.44 -0.44 23.07
C LYS A 70 5.57 -1.75 23.85
N ARG A 71 4.44 -2.29 24.33
CA ARG A 71 4.38 -3.53 25.06
C ARG A 71 4.85 -4.71 24.18
N TYR A 72 4.31 -4.83 22.96
CA TYR A 72 4.71 -5.88 22.00
C TYR A 72 6.20 -5.79 21.67
N ALA A 73 6.71 -4.61 21.35
CA ALA A 73 8.10 -4.42 21.03
C ALA A 73 9.02 -4.82 22.21
N HIS A 74 8.65 -4.46 23.44
CA HIS A 74 9.37 -4.86 24.64
C HIS A 74 9.36 -6.39 24.83
N GLU A 75 8.18 -7.04 24.75
CA GLU A 75 8.04 -8.49 24.89
C GLU A 75 8.85 -9.28 23.83
N LYS A 76 8.90 -8.74 22.58
CA LYS A 76 9.66 -9.36 21.47
C LYS A 76 11.11 -8.88 21.36
N LYS A 77 11.58 -8.02 22.26
CA LYS A 77 12.93 -7.42 22.25
C LYS A 77 13.23 -6.70 20.92
N LEU A 78 12.26 -5.96 20.41
CA LEU A 78 12.36 -5.17 19.19
C LEU A 78 12.54 -3.69 19.55
N LYS A 79 13.30 -2.97 18.71
CA LYS A 79 13.29 -1.51 18.71
C LYS A 79 12.06 -1.03 17.94
N THR A 80 11.46 0.07 18.39
CA THR A 80 10.43 0.78 17.63
C THR A 80 11.10 1.82 16.75
N VAL A 81 10.90 1.71 15.43
CA VAL A 81 11.51 2.61 14.43
C VAL A 81 10.41 3.31 13.65
N ALA A 82 10.27 4.60 13.84
CA ALA A 82 9.37 5.44 13.05
C ALA A 82 10.08 5.96 11.81
N VAL A 83 9.37 5.95 10.67
CA VAL A 83 9.88 6.43 9.38
C VAL A 83 8.94 7.46 8.77
N CYS A 84 9.49 8.53 8.18
CA CYS A 84 8.80 9.64 7.52
C CYS A 84 7.94 10.52 8.43
N MET A 85 7.35 9.96 9.48
CA MET A 85 6.58 10.68 10.49
C MET A 85 7.25 10.52 11.84
N GLN A 86 7.37 11.63 12.58
CA GLN A 86 8.04 11.66 13.87
C GLN A 86 7.08 11.23 14.99
N HIS A 87 7.49 10.21 15.74
CA HIS A 87 6.77 9.74 16.92
C HIS A 87 7.73 9.74 18.12
N GLY A 88 7.57 10.72 19.04
CA GLY A 88 8.48 10.91 20.18
C GLY A 88 8.55 9.74 21.17
N TRP A 89 7.65 8.77 21.06
CA TRP A 89 7.62 7.55 21.87
C TRP A 89 8.39 6.37 21.25
N CYS A 90 8.83 6.48 19.99
CA CYS A 90 9.65 5.46 19.33
C CYS A 90 11.12 5.56 19.76
N ASP A 91 11.82 4.41 19.80
CA ASP A 91 13.26 4.36 20.06
C ASP A 91 14.08 5.15 19.03
N LYS A 92 13.65 5.10 17.76
CA LYS A 92 14.32 5.81 16.66
C LYS A 92 13.28 6.47 15.74
N ASN A 93 13.59 7.68 15.30
CA ASN A 93 12.85 8.39 14.26
C ASN A 93 13.83 8.69 13.12
N ILE A 94 13.55 8.20 11.93
CA ILE A 94 14.45 8.31 10.80
C ILE A 94 13.76 8.88 9.57
N CYS A 95 14.52 9.65 8.80
CA CYS A 95 14.11 10.14 7.49
C CYS A 95 15.01 9.49 6.45
N VAL A 96 14.42 8.90 5.44
CA VAL A 96 15.12 8.12 4.41
C VAL A 96 14.51 8.42 3.04
N SER A 97 15.26 8.10 1.99
CA SER A 97 14.73 8.12 0.62
C SER A 97 13.65 7.04 0.41
N PRO A 98 12.80 7.15 -0.63
CA PRO A 98 11.80 6.14 -0.93
C PRO A 98 12.36 4.72 -1.10
N LEU A 99 13.55 4.57 -1.69
CA LEU A 99 14.18 3.26 -1.87
C LEU A 99 14.75 2.70 -0.56
N GLU A 100 15.31 3.55 0.28
CA GLU A 100 15.74 3.16 1.63
C GLU A 100 14.55 2.79 2.53
N PHE A 101 13.39 3.41 2.34
CA PHE A 101 12.15 3.00 2.99
C PHE A 101 11.79 1.54 2.67
N LEU A 102 11.99 1.11 1.41
CA LEU A 102 11.79 -0.28 1.04
C LEU A 102 12.79 -1.21 1.73
N SER A 103 14.05 -0.78 1.93
CA SER A 103 15.05 -1.53 2.70
C SER A 103 14.64 -1.67 4.17
N LEU A 104 14.07 -0.61 4.75
CA LEU A 104 13.56 -0.67 6.13
C LEU A 104 12.40 -1.66 6.29
N ILE A 105 11.49 -1.74 5.32
CA ILE A 105 10.43 -2.76 5.33
C ILE A 105 11.04 -4.15 5.22
N ARG A 106 11.97 -4.36 4.28
CA ARG A 106 12.65 -5.65 4.07
C ARG A 106 13.30 -6.17 5.35
N ASP A 107 13.96 -5.31 6.09
CA ASP A 107 14.78 -5.68 7.23
C ASP A 107 14.02 -5.67 8.57
N ALA A 108 12.77 -5.18 8.59
CA ALA A 108 11.90 -5.18 9.76
C ALA A 108 11.43 -6.59 10.12
N GLU A 109 11.24 -6.87 11.42
CA GLU A 109 10.59 -8.09 11.89
C GLU A 109 9.07 -8.06 11.62
N CYS A 110 8.45 -6.89 11.78
CA CYS A 110 7.06 -6.63 11.46
C CYS A 110 6.83 -5.14 11.24
N VAL A 111 5.67 -4.81 10.68
CA VAL A 111 5.29 -3.44 10.32
C VAL A 111 3.95 -3.08 10.95
N TYR A 112 3.85 -1.89 11.55
CA TYR A 112 2.59 -1.23 11.88
C TYR A 112 2.38 -0.07 10.92
N THR A 113 1.22 -0.02 10.26
CA THR A 113 0.92 1.08 9.34
C THR A 113 -0.55 1.45 9.32
N THR A 114 -0.84 2.75 9.10
CA THR A 114 -2.17 3.30 8.80
C THR A 114 -2.27 3.73 7.34
N THR A 115 -1.19 3.57 6.56
CA THR A 115 -1.05 4.18 5.25
C THR A 115 -1.29 3.18 4.11
N PHE A 116 -1.76 3.69 2.98
CA PHE A 116 -2.02 2.90 1.79
C PHE A 116 -0.71 2.30 1.20
N HIS A 117 0.30 3.15 0.97
CA HIS A 117 1.58 2.67 0.42
C HIS A 117 2.40 1.85 1.43
N GLY A 118 2.27 2.14 2.72
CA GLY A 118 2.86 1.29 3.77
C GLY A 118 2.31 -0.12 3.71
N SER A 119 0.99 -0.28 3.53
CA SER A 119 0.36 -1.58 3.35
C SER A 119 0.86 -2.27 2.07
N ILE A 120 0.85 -1.57 0.93
CA ILE A 120 1.30 -2.11 -0.36
C ILE A 120 2.74 -2.65 -0.26
N PHE A 121 3.68 -1.84 0.17
CA PHE A 121 5.09 -2.24 0.20
C PHE A 121 5.39 -3.30 1.25
N THR A 122 4.61 -3.34 2.33
CA THR A 122 4.67 -4.41 3.32
C THR A 122 4.21 -5.75 2.73
N PHE A 123 3.11 -5.73 1.96
CA PHE A 123 2.58 -6.93 1.30
C PHE A 123 3.50 -7.42 0.18
N LEU A 124 4.01 -6.53 -0.65
CA LEU A 124 4.97 -6.87 -1.73
C LEU A 124 6.26 -7.49 -1.20
N GLN A 125 6.61 -7.25 0.06
CA GLN A 125 7.78 -7.83 0.71
C GLN A 125 7.44 -8.96 1.70
N HIS A 126 6.20 -9.42 1.68
CA HIS A 126 5.71 -10.55 2.48
C HIS A 126 6.01 -10.42 3.98
N LYS A 127 5.85 -9.20 4.53
CA LYS A 127 6.13 -8.94 5.94
C LYS A 127 4.91 -9.13 6.82
N ARG A 128 5.13 -9.65 8.03
CA ARG A 128 4.12 -9.63 9.08
C ARG A 128 3.73 -8.19 9.39
N CYS A 129 2.45 -7.92 9.54
CA CYS A 129 2.01 -6.55 9.73
C CYS A 129 0.68 -6.45 10.48
N TYR A 130 0.50 -5.27 11.04
CA TYR A 130 -0.79 -4.80 11.52
C TYR A 130 -1.17 -3.54 10.76
N VAL A 131 -2.31 -3.57 10.07
CA VAL A 131 -2.83 -2.43 9.31
C VAL A 131 -4.00 -1.82 10.06
N ASP A 132 -3.85 -0.59 10.56
CA ASP A 132 -4.94 0.16 11.18
C ASP A 132 -5.67 0.98 10.12
N ILE A 133 -6.93 0.61 9.82
CA ILE A 133 -7.69 1.20 8.72
C ILE A 133 -8.14 2.62 9.08
N LYS A 134 -7.57 3.62 8.41
CA LYS A 134 -7.97 5.04 8.52
C LYS A 134 -8.65 5.58 7.26
N SER A 135 -8.74 4.80 6.19
CA SER A 135 -9.34 5.25 4.93
C SER A 135 -10.01 4.13 4.14
N LYS A 136 -11.01 4.51 3.33
CA LYS A 136 -11.72 3.57 2.44
C LYS A 136 -10.76 2.87 1.47
N LYS A 137 -9.78 3.58 0.91
CA LYS A 137 -8.79 3.00 -0.03
C LYS A 137 -7.94 1.88 0.59
N VAL A 138 -7.59 1.98 1.88
CA VAL A 138 -6.90 0.91 2.62
C VAL A 138 -7.84 -0.28 2.81
N LYS A 139 -9.10 -0.03 3.18
CA LYS A 139 -10.12 -1.08 3.31
C LYS A 139 -10.32 -1.83 1.99
N ASP A 140 -10.44 -1.10 0.88
CA ASP A 140 -10.58 -1.69 -0.46
C ASP A 140 -9.35 -2.52 -0.85
N LEU A 141 -8.14 -2.01 -0.58
CA LEU A 141 -6.89 -2.75 -0.79
C LEU A 141 -6.91 -4.10 -0.08
N LEU A 142 -7.21 -4.10 1.22
CA LEU A 142 -7.25 -5.32 2.03
C LEU A 142 -8.29 -6.32 1.55
N ALA A 143 -9.45 -5.84 1.11
CA ALA A 143 -10.53 -6.68 0.63
C ALA A 143 -10.13 -7.44 -0.64
N TRP A 144 -9.66 -6.74 -1.67
CA TRP A 144 -9.33 -7.39 -2.93
C TRP A 144 -8.01 -8.18 -2.89
N THR A 145 -7.08 -7.81 -2.01
CA THR A 145 -5.82 -8.56 -1.83
C THR A 145 -5.98 -9.82 -0.97
N GLY A 146 -7.12 -10.02 -0.31
CA GLY A 146 -7.32 -11.11 0.64
C GLY A 146 -6.66 -10.91 2.00
N MET A 147 -6.15 -9.68 2.27
CA MET A 147 -5.35 -9.37 3.47
C MET A 147 -6.20 -8.87 4.66
N THR A 148 -7.49 -9.18 4.68
CA THR A 148 -8.43 -8.72 5.71
C THR A 148 -8.14 -9.24 7.13
N ASN A 149 -7.35 -10.28 7.27
CA ASN A 149 -6.94 -10.80 8.59
C ASN A 149 -5.84 -9.97 9.26
N GLN A 150 -5.19 -9.06 8.51
CA GLN A 150 -4.10 -8.19 8.99
C GLN A 150 -4.59 -6.86 9.57
N VAL A 151 -5.88 -6.75 9.88
CA VAL A 151 -6.49 -5.50 10.28
C VAL A 151 -7.15 -5.56 11.65
N ASN A 152 -7.26 -4.36 12.23
CA ASN A 152 -8.12 -4.13 13.38
C ASN A 152 -9.58 -4.37 13.00
N ARG A 153 -10.29 -5.14 13.84
CA ARG A 153 -11.75 -5.22 13.83
C ARG A 153 -12.28 -4.41 15.01
N VAL A 154 -13.53 -3.98 14.92
CA VAL A 154 -14.24 -3.32 16.03
C VAL A 154 -14.02 -4.14 17.32
N ASN A 155 -13.64 -3.47 18.41
CA ASN A 155 -13.30 -4.10 19.71
C ASN A 155 -12.06 -5.02 19.68
N CYS A 156 -11.00 -4.62 18.96
CA CYS A 156 -9.73 -5.33 19.03
C CYS A 156 -9.15 -5.30 20.44
N THR A 157 -8.60 -6.41 20.88
CA THR A 157 -7.88 -6.52 22.15
C THR A 157 -6.37 -6.65 21.90
N TYR A 158 -5.56 -6.47 22.95
CA TYR A 158 -4.12 -6.68 22.86
C TYR A 158 -3.74 -8.09 22.40
N GLU A 159 -4.46 -9.12 22.88
CA GLU A 159 -4.26 -10.52 22.47
C GLU A 159 -4.50 -10.68 20.96
N ARG A 160 -5.52 -10.02 20.42
CA ARG A 160 -5.79 -10.02 18.98
C ARG A 160 -4.71 -9.30 18.20
N PHE A 161 -4.23 -8.16 18.71
CA PHE A 161 -3.13 -7.41 18.13
C PHE A 161 -1.85 -8.27 18.01
N ILE A 162 -1.45 -8.96 19.08
CA ILE A 162 -0.33 -9.90 19.09
C ILE A 162 -0.55 -11.00 18.04
N LYS A 163 -1.73 -11.62 18.06
CA LYS A 163 -2.05 -12.72 17.15
C LYS A 163 -1.91 -12.31 15.68
N ILE A 164 -2.32 -11.09 15.33
CA ILE A 164 -2.17 -10.57 13.98
C ILE A 164 -0.69 -10.39 13.62
N LEU A 165 0.13 -9.83 14.51
CA LEU A 165 1.55 -9.58 14.25
C LEU A 165 2.42 -10.85 14.28
N ASP A 166 2.02 -11.88 15.02
CA ASP A 166 2.79 -13.14 15.15
C ASP A 166 2.49 -14.13 14.01
N ILE A 167 1.36 -13.97 13.31
CA ILE A 167 0.98 -14.87 12.21
C ILE A 167 1.48 -14.32 10.88
N GLN A 168 2.14 -15.18 10.10
CA GLN A 168 2.48 -14.87 8.71
C GLN A 168 1.19 -14.78 7.88
N PRO A 169 0.95 -13.68 7.15
CA PRO A 169 -0.20 -13.57 6.25
C PRO A 169 -0.19 -14.63 5.13
N ASN A 170 -1.35 -14.91 4.57
CA ASN A 170 -1.45 -15.77 3.40
C ASN A 170 -1.03 -15.03 2.13
N TYR A 171 0.25 -14.98 1.88
CA TYR A 171 0.83 -14.29 0.74
C TYR A 171 0.60 -15.00 -0.60
N ASN A 172 0.30 -16.31 -0.61
CA ASN A 172 -0.07 -17.00 -1.85
C ASN A 172 -1.38 -16.42 -2.40
N LEU A 173 -2.38 -16.24 -1.55
CA LEU A 173 -3.64 -15.61 -1.94
C LEU A 173 -3.44 -14.15 -2.41
N PHE A 174 -2.55 -13.40 -1.74
CA PHE A 174 -2.18 -12.05 -2.15
C PHE A 174 -1.60 -12.03 -3.57
N GLU A 175 -0.63 -12.89 -3.86
CA GLU A 175 0.03 -12.96 -5.16
C GLU A 175 -0.93 -13.40 -6.29
N GLU A 176 -1.80 -14.37 -6.02
CA GLU A 176 -2.84 -14.80 -6.96
C GLU A 176 -3.79 -13.64 -7.32
N ASN A 177 -4.31 -12.94 -6.33
CA ASN A 177 -5.19 -11.80 -6.54
C ASN A 177 -4.48 -10.64 -7.25
N LEU A 178 -3.22 -10.38 -6.88
CA LEU A 178 -2.38 -9.36 -7.52
C LEU A 178 -2.13 -9.69 -9.00
N LEU A 179 -1.83 -10.93 -9.33
CA LEU A 179 -1.62 -11.36 -10.71
C LEU A 179 -2.86 -11.13 -11.58
N ILE A 180 -4.04 -11.47 -11.06
CA ILE A 180 -5.31 -11.23 -11.75
C ILE A 180 -5.50 -9.74 -12.03
N ARG A 181 -5.32 -8.90 -11.01
CA ARG A 181 -5.48 -7.44 -11.12
C ARG A 181 -4.45 -6.78 -12.03
N ARG A 182 -3.19 -7.25 -12.02
CA ARG A 182 -2.14 -6.82 -12.96
C ARG A 182 -2.53 -7.09 -14.40
N LYS A 183 -3.00 -8.32 -14.71
CA LYS A 183 -3.46 -8.68 -16.05
C LYS A 183 -4.61 -7.80 -16.54
N GLN A 184 -5.59 -7.54 -15.69
CA GLN A 184 -6.71 -6.65 -16.00
C GLN A 184 -6.22 -5.22 -16.27
N SER A 185 -5.34 -4.70 -15.44
CA SER A 185 -4.78 -3.35 -15.61
C SER A 185 -3.93 -3.23 -16.87
N SER A 186 -3.09 -4.22 -17.15
CA SER A 186 -2.28 -4.26 -18.37
C SER A 186 -3.14 -4.26 -19.63
N SER A 187 -4.25 -5.00 -19.66
CA SER A 187 -5.20 -4.97 -20.78
C SER A 187 -5.80 -3.57 -20.99
N ILE A 188 -6.14 -2.86 -19.90
CA ILE A 188 -6.65 -1.50 -19.96
C ILE A 188 -5.59 -0.53 -20.51
N TYR A 189 -4.34 -0.64 -20.07
CA TYR A 189 -3.25 0.19 -20.58
C TYR A 189 -2.95 -0.10 -22.05
N GLN A 190 -3.01 -1.35 -22.50
CA GLN A 190 -2.88 -1.71 -23.92
C GLN A 190 -4.01 -1.07 -24.76
N GLU A 191 -5.27 -1.11 -24.29
CA GLU A 191 -6.38 -0.43 -24.95
C GLU A 191 -6.11 1.08 -25.11
N ILE A 192 -5.58 1.74 -24.06
CA ILE A 192 -5.23 3.16 -24.09
C ILE A 192 -4.13 3.43 -25.12
N LEU A 193 -3.06 2.65 -25.09
CA LEU A 193 -1.92 2.81 -26.02
C LEU A 193 -2.38 2.66 -27.47
N THR A 194 -3.16 1.60 -27.78
CA THR A 194 -3.69 1.38 -29.13
C THR A 194 -4.58 2.55 -29.61
N LYS A 195 -5.35 3.16 -28.72
CA LYS A 195 -6.15 4.35 -29.07
C LYS A 195 -5.26 5.56 -29.36
N ILE A 196 -4.21 5.78 -28.56
CA ILE A 196 -3.27 6.87 -28.77
C ILE A 196 -2.54 6.71 -30.13
N GLU A 197 -2.08 5.52 -30.47
CA GLU A 197 -1.44 5.20 -31.73
C GLU A 197 -2.35 5.52 -32.92
N LYS A 198 -3.60 5.03 -32.90
CA LYS A 198 -4.60 5.32 -33.92
C LYS A 198 -4.91 6.81 -34.07
N MET A 199 -4.95 7.56 -32.97
CA MET A 199 -5.16 9.02 -33.00
C MET A 199 -3.96 9.73 -33.64
N GLN A 200 -2.74 9.28 -33.39
CA GLN A 200 -1.54 9.83 -34.01
C GLN A 200 -1.50 9.57 -35.51
N GLU A 201 -1.81 8.34 -35.92
CA GLU A 201 -1.88 7.95 -37.35
C GLU A 201 -2.95 8.73 -38.11
N SER A 202 -4.10 8.99 -37.49
CA SER A 202 -5.20 9.73 -38.13
C SER A 202 -4.97 11.25 -38.23
N GLY A 203 -3.82 11.76 -37.84
CA GLY A 203 -3.48 13.19 -37.88
C GLY A 203 -4.29 14.07 -36.93
N LYS A 204 -5.09 13.49 -36.05
CA LYS A 204 -5.79 14.21 -34.98
C LYS A 204 -4.86 14.45 -33.78
N ARG A 205 -3.72 15.10 -34.06
CA ARG A 205 -2.96 15.81 -33.04
C ARG A 205 -3.70 17.11 -32.78
N ASN A 206 -4.54 17.17 -31.77
CA ASN A 206 -4.77 18.43 -31.08
C ASN A 206 -5.56 18.18 -29.80
N ASP A 207 -5.18 18.87 -28.75
CA ASP A 207 -5.88 19.09 -27.49
C ASP A 207 -5.59 18.17 -26.29
N LEU A 208 -4.55 17.32 -26.31
CA LEU A 208 -4.17 16.56 -25.10
C LEU A 208 -3.12 17.25 -24.20
N TYR A 209 -2.58 18.39 -24.64
CA TYR A 209 -1.48 19.08 -23.91
C TYR A 209 -1.70 20.57 -23.63
N MET A 210 -2.91 21.08 -23.75
CA MET A 210 -3.21 22.46 -23.35
C MET A 210 -4.42 22.50 -22.42
N SER A 211 -4.22 22.28 -21.15
CA SER A 211 -4.91 22.97 -20.03
C SER A 211 -4.32 22.49 -18.70
#